data_9049cdb0ee1397113bd6409ee92fe51e
#
_entry.id   9049cdb0ee1397113bd6409ee92fe51e
#
_cell.length_a   1.000
_cell.length_b   1.000
_cell.length_c   1.000
_cell.angle_alpha   90.00
_cell.angle_beta   90.00
_cell.angle_gamma   90.00
#
_symmetry.space_group_name_H-M   'P 1'
#
loop_
_entity.id
_entity.type
_entity.pdbx_description
1 polymer ?
#
loop_
_entity_poly.entity_id
_entity_poly.type
_entity_poly.pdbx_seq_one_letter_code
_entity_poly.pdbx_strand_id
1 'polypeptide(L)'
;PLNTEVTAVLLGSNVGNLVDQLAEYGADKVIVVDDPELETYRTEPYAHALAEVINKYKPEIMLVGATAIGRDLGPTVSARVATGLTADCTLLEIGDFPLVAIPGKEQKHNQLLMTRPAFGGNTIATIACPDNRPQMATVRAGVMQKAEPKPGAKAEVIEFNPGFTPNNKYVEIMDVVKKVAETVNIMDAKILVSGGRGVGSKENFKILEDLAEALDGTVACSRAVTDNGWLPVDRQVGQTGKTVRPQVYFAIGISGAIQHVAGMEE
;
A
#
# COMPACT_ATOMS: atom_id res chain seq x y z
N PRO A 1 -9.05 -5.16 -18.22
CA PRO A 1 -9.36 -5.97 -17.04
C PRO A 1 -9.09 -7.43 -17.36
N LEU A 2 -8.39 -8.12 -16.46
CA LEU A 2 -8.27 -9.57 -16.50
C LEU A 2 -9.65 -10.15 -16.17
N ASN A 3 -10.16 -10.98 -17.04
CA ASN A 3 -11.42 -11.69 -16.79
C ASN A 3 -11.11 -12.96 -15.97
N THR A 4 -10.66 -12.79 -14.72
CA THR A 4 -10.18 -13.84 -13.81
C THR A 4 -10.71 -13.61 -12.40
N GLU A 5 -10.74 -14.67 -11.60
CA GLU A 5 -11.12 -14.60 -10.19
C GLU A 5 -10.13 -13.77 -9.38
N VAL A 6 -10.67 -12.99 -8.44
CA VAL A 6 -9.91 -12.24 -7.44
C VAL A 6 -10.05 -12.94 -6.09
N THR A 7 -8.92 -13.44 -5.58
CA THR A 7 -8.87 -14.06 -4.25
C THR A 7 -8.18 -13.10 -3.26
N ALA A 8 -8.88 -12.71 -2.22
CA ALA A 8 -8.28 -12.00 -1.10
C ALA A 8 -7.68 -13.00 -0.10
N VAL A 9 -6.56 -12.64 0.52
CA VAL A 9 -5.98 -13.41 1.64
C VAL A 9 -6.08 -12.55 2.90
N LEU A 10 -6.79 -13.05 3.89
CA LEU A 10 -7.03 -12.38 5.17
C LEU A 10 -6.25 -13.11 6.27
N LEU A 11 -5.25 -12.43 6.82
CA LEU A 11 -4.37 -12.95 7.86
C LEU A 11 -4.58 -12.18 9.16
N GLY A 12 -4.85 -12.86 10.26
CA GLY A 12 -5.01 -12.18 11.55
C GLY A 12 -5.56 -13.09 12.64
N SER A 13 -6.05 -12.48 13.70
CA SER A 13 -6.76 -13.16 14.80
C SER A 13 -8.13 -12.52 14.97
N ASN A 14 -9.19 -13.34 15.01
CA ASN A 14 -10.59 -12.92 15.05
C ASN A 14 -10.99 -11.98 13.89
N VAL A 15 -10.55 -12.30 12.68
CA VAL A 15 -10.71 -11.45 11.48
C VAL A 15 -11.92 -11.81 10.60
N GLY A 16 -12.68 -12.82 10.93
CA GLY A 16 -13.79 -13.33 10.13
C GLY A 16 -14.86 -12.27 9.77
N ASN A 17 -15.03 -11.25 10.61
CA ASN A 17 -15.95 -10.13 10.38
C ASN A 17 -15.55 -9.21 9.20
N LEU A 18 -14.33 -9.32 8.68
CA LEU A 18 -13.84 -8.53 7.56
C LEU A 18 -14.12 -9.16 6.19
N VAL A 19 -14.57 -10.41 6.15
CA VAL A 19 -14.82 -11.17 4.92
C VAL A 19 -15.84 -10.48 4.02
N ASP A 20 -16.99 -10.09 4.58
CA ASP A 20 -18.05 -9.42 3.82
C ASP A 20 -17.54 -8.09 3.21
N GLN A 21 -16.72 -7.35 3.93
CA GLN A 21 -16.12 -6.12 3.41
C GLN A 21 -15.22 -6.39 2.20
N LEU A 22 -14.41 -7.46 2.23
CA LEU A 22 -13.57 -7.83 1.08
C LEU A 22 -14.40 -8.24 -0.12
N ALA A 23 -15.50 -8.97 0.09
CA ALA A 23 -16.45 -9.36 -0.96
C ALA A 23 -17.11 -8.13 -1.61
N GLU A 24 -17.53 -7.16 -0.82
CA GLU A 24 -18.12 -5.91 -1.33
C GLU A 24 -17.18 -5.12 -2.24
N TYR A 25 -15.87 -5.22 -2.01
CA TYR A 25 -14.86 -4.58 -2.86
C TYR A 25 -14.31 -5.48 -3.98
N GLY A 26 -14.97 -6.61 -4.24
CA GLY A 26 -14.75 -7.40 -5.45
C GLY A 26 -13.90 -8.65 -5.28
N ALA A 27 -13.71 -9.14 -4.07
CA ALA A 27 -13.15 -10.48 -3.87
C ALA A 27 -14.21 -11.55 -4.21
N ASP A 28 -13.87 -12.45 -5.12
CA ASP A 28 -14.69 -13.62 -5.44
C ASP A 28 -14.50 -14.73 -4.39
N LYS A 29 -13.27 -14.82 -3.86
CA LYS A 29 -12.88 -15.75 -2.81
C LYS A 29 -12.10 -15.04 -1.72
N VAL A 30 -12.22 -15.53 -0.46
CA VAL A 30 -11.43 -15.07 0.67
C VAL A 30 -10.79 -16.26 1.36
N ILE A 31 -9.47 -16.36 1.30
CA ILE A 31 -8.71 -17.33 2.10
C ILE A 31 -8.45 -16.70 3.46
N VAL A 32 -9.01 -17.31 4.50
CA VAL A 32 -8.90 -16.83 5.88
C VAL A 32 -7.89 -17.68 6.63
N VAL A 33 -6.87 -17.03 7.17
CA VAL A 33 -5.93 -17.59 8.14
C VAL A 33 -6.18 -16.88 9.47
N ASP A 34 -7.04 -17.45 10.27
CA ASP A 34 -7.43 -16.92 11.58
C ASP A 34 -6.73 -17.72 12.67
N ASP A 35 -5.69 -17.15 13.28
CA ASP A 35 -4.87 -17.83 14.28
C ASP A 35 -4.36 -16.82 15.33
N PRO A 36 -4.36 -17.15 16.63
CA PRO A 36 -3.82 -16.29 17.68
C PRO A 36 -2.37 -15.83 17.45
N GLU A 37 -1.55 -16.62 16.76
CA GLU A 37 -0.17 -16.23 16.41
C GLU A 37 -0.10 -15.00 15.49
N LEU A 38 -1.21 -14.66 14.85
CA LEU A 38 -1.33 -13.51 13.95
C LEU A 38 -2.02 -12.30 14.61
N GLU A 39 -2.24 -12.29 15.93
CA GLU A 39 -2.88 -11.18 16.64
C GLU A 39 -2.07 -9.88 16.51
N THR A 40 -0.75 -9.98 16.67
CA THR A 40 0.15 -8.85 16.48
C THR A 40 1.16 -9.19 15.39
N TYR A 41 1.40 -8.24 14.48
CA TYR A 41 2.30 -8.46 13.35
C TYR A 41 3.71 -8.84 13.82
N ARG A 42 4.18 -9.97 13.32
CA ARG A 42 5.57 -10.42 13.32
C ARG A 42 5.88 -10.95 11.93
N THR A 43 6.99 -10.58 11.36
CA THR A 43 7.35 -10.93 9.99
C THR A 43 7.27 -12.42 9.71
N GLU A 44 7.84 -13.25 10.59
CA GLU A 44 7.96 -14.69 10.35
C GLU A 44 6.63 -15.44 10.30
N PRO A 45 5.70 -15.33 11.28
CA PRO A 45 4.42 -16.03 11.20
C PRO A 45 3.59 -15.61 9.98
N TYR A 46 3.55 -14.31 9.69
CA TYR A 46 2.84 -13.80 8.53
C TYR A 46 3.45 -14.26 7.19
N ALA A 47 4.79 -14.23 7.10
CA ALA A 47 5.49 -14.69 5.89
C ALA A 47 5.36 -16.20 5.69
N HIS A 48 5.35 -16.99 6.77
CA HIS A 48 5.08 -18.43 6.70
C HIS A 48 3.67 -18.69 6.18
N ALA A 49 2.66 -18.10 6.83
CA ALA A 49 1.27 -18.29 6.45
C ALA A 49 1.02 -17.94 4.97
N LEU A 50 1.56 -16.79 4.53
CA LEU A 50 1.38 -16.34 3.16
C LEU A 50 2.12 -17.20 2.14
N ALA A 51 3.33 -17.67 2.47
CA ALA A 51 4.09 -18.59 1.63
C ALA A 51 3.36 -19.93 1.47
N GLU A 52 2.75 -20.47 2.54
CA GLU A 52 1.97 -21.72 2.46
C GLU A 52 0.70 -21.54 1.61
N VAL A 53 0.03 -20.39 1.69
CA VAL A 53 -1.09 -20.05 0.78
C VAL A 53 -0.61 -20.03 -0.67
N ILE A 54 0.50 -19.35 -0.96
CA ILE A 54 1.08 -19.29 -2.32
C ILE A 54 1.44 -20.69 -2.82
N ASN A 55 2.10 -21.50 -2.01
CA ASN A 55 2.53 -22.85 -2.35
C ASN A 55 1.35 -23.77 -2.69
N LYS A 56 0.22 -23.61 -1.97
CA LYS A 56 -0.98 -24.41 -2.18
C LYS A 56 -1.79 -23.95 -3.39
N TYR A 57 -2.03 -22.64 -3.53
CA TYR A 57 -2.96 -22.11 -4.52
C TYR A 57 -2.29 -21.62 -5.81
N LYS A 58 -0.98 -21.43 -5.79
CA LYS A 58 -0.11 -21.06 -6.94
C LYS A 58 -0.69 -19.92 -7.79
N PRO A 59 -0.93 -18.74 -7.19
CA PRO A 59 -1.47 -17.62 -7.94
C PRO A 59 -0.51 -17.14 -9.02
N GLU A 60 -1.03 -16.64 -10.13
CA GLU A 60 -0.24 -16.02 -11.20
C GLU A 60 0.32 -14.67 -10.77
N ILE A 61 -0.51 -13.88 -10.06
CA ILE A 61 -0.19 -12.53 -9.61
C ILE A 61 -0.52 -12.43 -8.13
N MET A 62 0.33 -11.72 -7.38
CA MET A 62 0.10 -11.40 -5.99
C MET A 62 0.41 -9.93 -5.72
N LEU A 63 -0.58 -9.21 -5.22
CA LEU A 63 -0.47 -7.81 -4.86
C LEU A 63 -0.53 -7.64 -3.34
N VAL A 64 0.33 -6.77 -2.82
CA VAL A 64 0.40 -6.43 -1.39
C VAL A 64 0.35 -4.91 -1.27
N GLY A 65 -0.44 -4.35 -0.36
CA GLY A 65 -0.42 -2.91 -0.10
C GLY A 65 0.94 -2.46 0.45
N ALA A 66 1.53 -1.41 -0.10
CA ALA A 66 2.81 -0.85 0.34
C ALA A 66 2.69 -0.05 1.65
N THR A 67 1.96 -0.58 2.63
CA THR A 67 1.93 -0.12 4.02
C THR A 67 3.25 -0.46 4.72
N ALA A 68 3.46 0.00 5.95
CA ALA A 68 4.66 -0.36 6.73
C ALA A 68 4.80 -1.90 6.85
N ILE A 69 3.70 -2.61 7.12
CA ILE A 69 3.67 -4.08 7.16
C ILE A 69 3.95 -4.69 5.78
N GLY A 70 3.27 -4.21 4.74
CA GLY A 70 3.42 -4.79 3.40
C GLY A 70 4.81 -4.59 2.78
N ARG A 71 5.51 -3.51 3.15
CA ARG A 71 6.90 -3.24 2.74
C ARG A 71 7.92 -4.17 3.41
N ASP A 72 7.58 -4.75 4.54
CA ASP A 72 8.36 -5.78 5.22
C ASP A 72 7.96 -7.20 4.76
N LEU A 73 6.66 -7.47 4.74
CA LEU A 73 6.11 -8.79 4.42
C LEU A 73 6.34 -9.19 2.95
N GLY A 74 6.05 -8.28 2.01
CA GLY A 74 6.13 -8.58 0.58
C GLY A 74 7.50 -9.09 0.13
N PRO A 75 8.61 -8.37 0.39
CA PRO A 75 9.97 -8.83 0.06
C PRO A 75 10.34 -10.15 0.76
N THR A 76 9.96 -10.31 2.03
CA THR A 76 10.23 -11.54 2.79
C THR A 76 9.56 -12.74 2.15
N VAL A 77 8.28 -12.61 1.76
CA VAL A 77 7.53 -13.68 1.09
C VAL A 77 8.11 -13.97 -0.29
N SER A 78 8.41 -12.94 -1.08
CA SER A 78 8.97 -13.12 -2.44
C SER A 78 10.28 -13.90 -2.42
N ALA A 79 11.16 -13.59 -1.46
CA ALA A 79 12.41 -14.33 -1.25
C ALA A 79 12.14 -15.78 -0.84
N ARG A 80 11.15 -16.04 0.01
CA ARG A 80 10.81 -17.38 0.49
C ARG A 80 10.25 -18.29 -0.62
N VAL A 81 9.45 -17.72 -1.52
CA VAL A 81 8.89 -18.47 -2.66
C VAL A 81 9.75 -18.37 -3.93
N ALA A 82 10.96 -17.81 -3.81
CA ALA A 82 11.93 -17.68 -4.89
C ALA A 82 11.40 -16.96 -6.15
N THR A 83 10.68 -15.85 -5.96
CA THR A 83 10.18 -15.02 -7.07
C THR A 83 10.65 -13.57 -6.94
N GLY A 84 10.45 -12.78 -8.02
CA GLY A 84 10.71 -11.34 -8.01
C GLY A 84 9.55 -10.52 -7.43
N LEU A 85 9.88 -9.39 -6.79
CA LEU A 85 8.91 -8.41 -6.33
C LEU A 85 9.31 -7.01 -6.76
N THR A 86 8.37 -6.26 -7.34
CA THR A 86 8.54 -4.83 -7.59
C THR A 86 7.88 -4.04 -6.48
N ALA A 87 8.67 -3.21 -5.81
CA ALA A 87 8.20 -2.47 -4.63
C ALA A 87 7.68 -1.08 -5.00
N ASP A 88 6.62 -0.64 -4.29
CA ASP A 88 6.08 0.73 -4.31
C ASP A 88 5.58 1.16 -5.70
N CYS A 89 4.83 0.25 -6.36
CA CYS A 89 4.27 0.48 -7.67
C CYS A 89 3.17 1.55 -7.63
N THR A 90 3.14 2.37 -8.68
CA THR A 90 2.13 3.41 -8.90
C THR A 90 1.21 3.09 -10.07
N LEU A 91 1.62 2.18 -10.97
CA LEU A 91 0.78 1.71 -12.07
C LEU A 91 1.02 0.21 -12.27
N LEU A 92 -0.05 -0.52 -12.57
CA LEU A 92 -0.05 -1.93 -12.91
C LEU A 92 -0.84 -2.13 -14.21
N GLU A 93 -0.24 -2.83 -15.16
CA GLU A 93 -0.85 -3.15 -16.44
C GLU A 93 -0.57 -4.61 -16.81
N ILE A 94 -1.39 -5.16 -17.69
CA ILE A 94 -1.11 -6.47 -18.32
C ILE A 94 -0.69 -6.22 -19.74
N GLY A 95 0.45 -6.76 -20.10
CA GLY A 95 1.01 -6.56 -21.44
C GLY A 95 2.06 -7.62 -21.80
N ASP A 96 2.73 -7.37 -22.89
CA ASP A 96 3.77 -8.25 -23.41
C ASP A 96 5.16 -7.79 -22.93
N PHE A 97 6.03 -8.76 -22.62
CA PHE A 97 7.41 -8.48 -22.23
C PHE A 97 8.42 -9.29 -23.08
N PRO A 98 9.47 -8.68 -23.60
CA PRO A 98 9.78 -7.24 -23.58
C PRO A 98 8.72 -6.40 -24.30
N LEU A 99 8.56 -5.13 -23.87
CA LEU A 99 7.57 -4.19 -24.43
C LEU A 99 7.71 -3.96 -25.94
N VAL A 100 8.92 -4.12 -26.46
CA VAL A 100 9.23 -4.08 -27.89
C VAL A 100 9.88 -5.40 -28.26
N ALA A 101 9.45 -6.01 -29.35
CA ALA A 101 10.04 -7.25 -29.85
C ALA A 101 11.54 -7.08 -30.11
N ILE A 102 12.35 -7.91 -29.47
CA ILE A 102 13.81 -7.91 -29.60
C ILE A 102 14.18 -9.15 -30.44
N PRO A 103 14.90 -8.98 -31.57
CA PRO A 103 15.35 -10.10 -32.41
C PRO A 103 16.09 -11.15 -31.56
N GLY A 104 15.65 -12.40 -31.66
CA GLY A 104 16.22 -13.52 -30.93
C GLY A 104 15.80 -13.70 -29.49
N LYS A 105 14.89 -12.85 -28.97
CA LYS A 105 14.23 -13.04 -27.68
C LYS A 105 12.76 -13.37 -27.86
N GLU A 106 12.30 -14.40 -27.16
CA GLU A 106 10.88 -14.72 -27.08
C GLU A 106 10.12 -13.63 -26.33
N GLN A 107 9.01 -13.17 -26.89
CA GLN A 107 8.11 -12.24 -26.23
C GLN A 107 7.09 -13.06 -25.41
N LYS A 108 7.02 -12.80 -24.11
CA LYS A 108 6.04 -13.43 -23.22
C LYS A 108 4.82 -12.56 -23.12
N HIS A 109 3.65 -13.15 -23.32
CA HIS A 109 2.36 -12.46 -23.33
C HIS A 109 1.72 -12.44 -21.94
N ASN A 110 0.80 -11.48 -21.71
CA ASN A 110 0.01 -11.37 -20.48
C ASN A 110 0.86 -11.28 -19.19
N GLN A 111 1.96 -10.56 -19.24
CA GLN A 111 2.79 -10.33 -18.06
C GLN A 111 2.28 -9.14 -17.25
N LEU A 112 2.46 -9.19 -15.93
CA LEU A 112 2.25 -8.04 -15.07
C LEU A 112 3.38 -7.02 -15.27
N LEU A 113 3.04 -5.88 -15.83
CA LEU A 113 3.92 -4.73 -16.02
C LEU A 113 3.78 -3.83 -14.81
N MET A 114 4.84 -3.72 -14.03
CA MET A 114 4.86 -3.06 -12.73
C MET A 114 5.66 -1.76 -12.85
N THR A 115 4.97 -0.64 -12.87
CA THR A 115 5.60 0.68 -13.01
C THR A 115 5.76 1.35 -11.66
N ARG A 116 6.95 1.86 -11.42
CA ARG A 116 7.31 2.57 -10.19
C ARG A 116 8.22 3.77 -10.45
N PRO A 117 8.14 4.83 -9.62
CA PRO A 117 9.15 5.88 -9.61
C PRO A 117 10.50 5.35 -9.13
N ALA A 118 11.57 5.78 -9.78
CA ALA A 118 12.95 5.48 -9.43
C ALA A 118 13.77 6.77 -9.33
N PHE A 119 14.96 6.71 -8.72
CA PHE A 119 15.89 7.84 -8.60
C PHE A 119 15.23 9.15 -8.11
N GLY A 120 14.49 9.06 -7.00
CA GLY A 120 13.83 10.23 -6.41
C GLY A 120 12.63 10.78 -7.19
N GLY A 121 12.05 9.97 -8.09
CA GLY A 121 10.87 10.34 -8.89
C GLY A 121 11.21 10.92 -10.27
N ASN A 122 12.50 11.12 -10.59
CA ASN A 122 12.90 11.67 -11.89
C ASN A 122 12.86 10.64 -13.04
N THR A 123 12.75 9.36 -12.69
CA THR A 123 12.73 8.27 -13.67
C THR A 123 11.59 7.32 -13.32
N ILE A 124 10.88 6.85 -14.32
CA ILE A 124 9.86 5.81 -14.18
C ILE A 124 10.42 4.51 -14.74
N ALA A 125 10.33 3.42 -13.98
CA ALA A 125 10.77 2.10 -14.42
C ALA A 125 9.57 1.16 -14.49
N THR A 126 9.38 0.52 -15.65
CA THR A 126 8.43 -0.57 -15.82
C THR A 126 9.19 -1.89 -15.77
N ILE A 127 8.80 -2.74 -14.85
CA ILE A 127 9.48 -3.99 -14.50
C ILE A 127 8.50 -5.14 -14.71
N ALA A 128 9.00 -6.28 -15.17
CA ALA A 128 8.25 -7.54 -15.28
C ALA A 128 9.01 -8.69 -14.62
N CYS A 129 8.29 -9.73 -14.22
CA CYS A 129 8.86 -10.97 -13.68
C CYS A 129 8.36 -12.15 -14.53
N PRO A 130 8.93 -12.35 -15.76
CA PRO A 130 8.37 -13.27 -16.73
C PRO A 130 8.63 -14.74 -16.43
N ASP A 131 9.64 -15.07 -15.61
CA ASP A 131 10.13 -16.44 -15.43
C ASP A 131 9.64 -17.12 -14.15
N ASN A 132 9.27 -16.34 -13.10
CA ASN A 132 8.86 -16.88 -11.81
C ASN A 132 7.41 -16.52 -11.48
N ARG A 133 6.81 -17.31 -10.59
CA ARG A 133 5.44 -17.10 -10.08
C ARG A 133 5.40 -17.19 -8.56
N PRO A 134 4.48 -16.43 -7.93
CA PRO A 134 3.65 -15.40 -8.54
C PRO A 134 4.47 -14.18 -8.99
N GLN A 135 3.95 -13.40 -9.94
CA GLN A 135 4.46 -12.06 -10.24
C GLN A 135 4.02 -11.14 -9.09
N MET A 136 4.95 -10.59 -8.33
CA MET A 136 4.63 -9.87 -7.10
C MET A 136 4.89 -8.38 -7.21
N ALA A 137 3.97 -7.60 -6.64
CA ALA A 137 4.15 -6.16 -6.45
C ALA A 137 3.67 -5.71 -5.07
N THR A 138 4.37 -4.72 -4.48
CA THR A 138 3.72 -3.89 -3.47
C THR A 138 3.19 -2.63 -4.15
N VAL A 139 1.95 -2.27 -3.82
CA VAL A 139 1.23 -1.15 -4.46
C VAL A 139 1.12 -0.01 -3.46
N ARG A 140 1.53 1.18 -3.88
CA ARG A 140 1.45 2.38 -3.04
C ARG A 140 0.00 2.67 -2.69
N ALA A 141 -0.26 2.97 -1.42
CA ALA A 141 -1.60 3.35 -0.98
C ALA A 141 -2.01 4.71 -1.59
N GLY A 142 -3.27 4.81 -2.01
CA GLY A 142 -3.85 6.05 -2.53
C GLY A 142 -3.61 6.34 -4.01
N VAL A 143 -2.74 5.57 -4.71
CA VAL A 143 -2.44 5.80 -6.14
C VAL A 143 -3.48 5.23 -7.09
N MET A 144 -4.21 4.21 -6.67
CA MET A 144 -5.27 3.61 -7.48
C MET A 144 -6.64 4.00 -6.94
N GLN A 145 -7.58 4.26 -7.83
CA GLN A 145 -8.94 4.58 -7.44
C GLN A 145 -9.57 3.35 -6.77
N LYS A 146 -10.14 3.57 -5.59
CA LYS A 146 -10.90 2.55 -4.88
C LYS A 146 -12.16 2.19 -5.66
N ALA A 147 -12.43 0.90 -5.82
CA ALA A 147 -13.65 0.45 -6.45
C ALA A 147 -14.90 0.85 -5.64
N GLU A 148 -15.99 1.11 -6.30
CA GLU A 148 -17.28 1.32 -5.63
C GLU A 148 -17.72 0.01 -4.94
N PRO A 149 -18.13 0.07 -3.67
CA PRO A 149 -18.58 -1.11 -2.97
C PRO A 149 -19.87 -1.66 -3.59
N LYS A 150 -20.00 -2.98 -3.61
CA LYS A 150 -21.21 -3.69 -4.03
C LYS A 150 -21.91 -4.25 -2.77
N PRO A 151 -22.81 -3.49 -2.14
CA PRO A 151 -23.41 -3.91 -0.87
C PRO A 151 -24.09 -5.28 -1.01
N GLY A 152 -23.82 -6.17 -0.04
CA GLY A 152 -24.40 -7.51 -0.02
C GLY A 152 -23.73 -8.53 -0.94
N ALA A 153 -22.64 -8.17 -1.64
CA ALA A 153 -21.82 -9.15 -2.36
C ALA A 153 -21.28 -10.19 -1.39
N LYS A 154 -21.16 -11.43 -1.85
CA LYS A 154 -20.63 -12.55 -1.06
C LYS A 154 -19.46 -13.17 -1.80
N ALA A 155 -18.48 -13.64 -1.03
CA ALA A 155 -17.33 -14.39 -1.53
C ALA A 155 -17.37 -15.83 -1.02
N GLU A 156 -16.72 -16.74 -1.73
CA GLU A 156 -16.41 -18.07 -1.24
C GLU A 156 -15.37 -17.97 -0.12
N VAL A 157 -15.67 -18.48 1.06
CA VAL A 157 -14.78 -18.44 2.21
C VAL A 157 -14.03 -19.76 2.33
N ILE A 158 -12.71 -19.68 2.38
CA ILE A 158 -11.83 -20.84 2.50
C ILE A 158 -10.98 -20.67 3.75
N GLU A 159 -11.27 -21.46 4.80
CA GLU A 159 -10.41 -21.52 5.97
C GLU A 159 -9.10 -22.27 5.65
N PHE A 160 -8.00 -21.68 6.04
CA PHE A 160 -6.68 -22.24 5.79
C PHE A 160 -5.81 -22.23 7.04
N ASN A 161 -5.27 -23.39 7.39
CA ASN A 161 -4.32 -23.53 8.48
C ASN A 161 -2.90 -23.73 7.91
N PRO A 162 -1.97 -22.80 8.14
CA PRO A 162 -0.60 -22.87 7.63
C PRO A 162 0.30 -23.86 8.40
N GLY A 163 -0.15 -24.39 9.54
CA GLY A 163 0.63 -25.33 10.34
C GLY A 163 1.84 -24.67 11.01
N PHE A 164 1.61 -23.70 11.91
CA PHE A 164 2.69 -23.04 12.65
C PHE A 164 3.55 -24.02 13.45
N THR A 165 4.85 -23.83 13.38
CA THR A 165 5.86 -24.61 14.11
C THR A 165 6.61 -23.71 15.10
N PRO A 166 7.37 -24.26 16.08
CA PRO A 166 8.22 -23.44 16.94
C PRO A 166 9.20 -22.53 16.18
N ASN A 167 9.64 -22.94 14.99
CA ASN A 167 10.53 -22.13 14.16
C ASN A 167 9.88 -20.86 13.60
N ASN A 168 8.55 -20.76 13.62
CA ASN A 168 7.84 -19.56 13.23
C ASN A 168 7.58 -18.60 14.41
N LYS A 169 8.01 -18.95 15.62
CA LYS A 169 7.67 -18.29 16.89
C LYS A 169 8.89 -17.82 17.70
N TYR A 170 10.02 -17.59 17.06
CA TYR A 170 11.28 -17.24 17.76
C TYR A 170 11.38 -15.75 18.17
N VAL A 171 10.37 -14.94 17.84
CA VAL A 171 10.26 -13.55 18.29
C VAL A 171 9.05 -13.42 19.19
N GLU A 172 9.26 -12.97 20.42
CA GLU A 172 8.21 -12.70 21.41
C GLU A 172 8.01 -11.19 21.53
N ILE A 173 6.74 -10.76 21.55
CA ILE A 173 6.37 -9.37 21.78
C ILE A 173 6.24 -9.16 23.28
N MET A 174 7.14 -8.37 23.85
CA MET A 174 7.17 -8.09 25.29
C MET A 174 6.14 -7.02 25.68
N ASP A 175 5.90 -6.03 24.82
CA ASP A 175 4.98 -4.94 25.08
C ASP A 175 4.51 -4.27 23.78
N VAL A 176 3.29 -3.75 23.77
CA VAL A 176 2.71 -2.98 22.65
C VAL A 176 2.24 -1.61 23.15
N VAL A 177 3.03 -0.59 22.90
CA VAL A 177 2.68 0.79 23.25
C VAL A 177 1.84 1.40 22.14
N LYS A 178 0.53 1.50 22.35
CA LYS A 178 -0.38 2.20 21.43
C LYS A 178 -0.27 3.71 21.66
N LYS A 179 0.23 4.44 20.66
CA LYS A 179 0.08 5.91 20.65
C LYS A 179 -1.38 6.22 20.33
N VAL A 180 -2.09 6.84 21.27
CA VAL A 180 -3.37 7.49 20.99
C VAL A 180 -3.02 8.79 20.25
N ALA A 181 -2.89 8.71 18.93
CA ALA A 181 -2.84 9.90 18.10
C ALA A 181 -4.25 10.16 17.57
N GLU A 182 -4.74 11.37 17.70
CA GLU A 182 -5.85 11.85 16.89
C GLU A 182 -5.34 11.91 15.45
N THR A 183 -5.40 10.79 14.75
CA THR A 183 -4.90 10.69 13.38
C THR A 183 -5.94 11.24 12.44
N VAL A 184 -5.78 12.50 12.06
CA VAL A 184 -6.51 13.05 10.92
C VAL A 184 -5.99 12.33 9.67
N ASN A 185 -6.86 11.59 8.99
CA ASN A 185 -6.48 10.91 7.77
C ASN A 185 -6.52 11.86 6.58
N ILE A 186 -5.37 12.47 6.25
CA ILE A 186 -5.24 13.39 5.11
C ILE A 186 -5.42 12.70 3.75
N MET A 187 -5.39 11.36 3.68
CA MET A 187 -5.52 10.62 2.41
C MET A 187 -6.97 10.61 1.89
N ASP A 188 -7.95 10.71 2.79
CA ASP A 188 -9.37 10.70 2.43
C ASP A 188 -9.96 12.12 2.29
N ALA A 189 -9.15 13.16 2.54
CA ALA A 189 -9.60 14.54 2.48
C ALA A 189 -9.85 15.01 1.03
N LYS A 190 -11.03 15.58 0.79
CA LYS A 190 -11.39 16.16 -0.51
C LYS A 190 -10.68 17.48 -0.78
N ILE A 191 -10.45 18.28 0.27
CA ILE A 191 -9.75 19.55 0.21
C ILE A 191 -8.59 19.52 1.18
N LEU A 192 -7.38 19.76 0.68
CA LEU A 192 -6.18 19.87 1.51
C LEU A 192 -5.61 21.28 1.47
N VAL A 193 -5.38 21.85 2.66
CA VAL A 193 -4.67 23.11 2.84
C VAL A 193 -3.29 22.78 3.40
N SER A 194 -2.28 22.77 2.54
CA SER A 194 -0.95 22.30 2.89
C SER A 194 0.04 23.46 3.08
N GLY A 195 0.72 23.46 4.22
CA GLY A 195 1.73 24.45 4.57
C GLY A 195 3.16 23.95 4.38
N GLY A 196 4.01 24.84 3.87
CA GLY A 196 5.45 24.62 3.80
C GLY A 196 6.22 25.50 4.78
N ARG A 197 7.55 25.40 4.75
CA ARG A 197 8.44 26.24 5.59
C ARG A 197 8.24 27.75 5.33
N GLY A 198 7.76 28.14 4.16
CA GLY A 198 7.46 29.53 3.80
C GLY A 198 6.30 30.16 4.60
N VAL A 199 5.54 29.38 5.36
CA VAL A 199 4.55 29.91 6.33
C VAL A 199 5.24 30.63 7.48
N GLY A 200 6.52 30.35 7.74
CA GLY A 200 7.40 31.11 8.61
C GLY A 200 7.47 30.59 10.05
N SER A 201 6.36 30.28 10.69
CA SER A 201 6.34 29.74 12.05
C SER A 201 5.16 28.80 12.30
N LYS A 202 5.20 28.08 13.42
CA LYS A 202 4.09 27.20 13.86
C LYS A 202 2.80 27.99 14.12
N GLU A 203 2.92 29.17 14.70
CA GLU A 203 1.78 30.03 15.03
C GLU A 203 1.02 30.48 13.78
N ASN A 204 1.72 30.69 12.69
CA ASN A 204 1.11 31.10 11.41
C ASN A 204 0.27 29.99 10.77
N PHE A 205 0.44 28.73 11.19
CA PHE A 205 -0.42 27.63 10.73
C PHE A 205 -1.89 27.84 11.11
N LYS A 206 -2.18 28.68 12.11
CA LYS A 206 -3.55 29.06 12.44
C LYS A 206 -4.31 29.62 11.24
N ILE A 207 -3.65 30.37 10.35
CA ILE A 207 -4.26 30.91 9.13
C ILE A 207 -4.69 29.76 8.18
N LEU A 208 -3.88 28.69 8.11
CA LEU A 208 -4.19 27.54 7.28
C LEU A 208 -5.31 26.68 7.91
N GLU A 209 -5.33 26.60 9.23
CA GLU A 209 -6.40 25.93 9.98
C GLU A 209 -7.74 26.64 9.76
N ASP A 210 -7.77 27.96 9.88
CA ASP A 210 -8.97 28.76 9.66
C ASP A 210 -9.47 28.65 8.20
N LEU A 211 -8.55 28.59 7.23
CA LEU A 211 -8.90 28.36 5.83
C LEU A 211 -9.44 26.95 5.62
N ALA A 212 -8.83 25.94 6.22
CA ALA A 212 -9.27 24.55 6.11
C ALA A 212 -10.66 24.38 6.73
N GLU A 213 -10.92 24.98 7.89
CA GLU A 213 -12.23 24.99 8.54
C GLU A 213 -13.30 25.64 7.64
N ALA A 214 -13.00 26.81 7.06
CA ALA A 214 -13.92 27.51 6.17
C ALA A 214 -14.28 26.73 4.88
N LEU A 215 -13.40 25.81 4.45
CA LEU A 215 -13.57 25.00 3.25
C LEU A 215 -14.02 23.57 3.53
N ASP A 216 -14.30 23.20 4.78
CA ASP A 216 -14.51 21.81 5.20
C ASP A 216 -13.35 20.90 4.74
N GLY A 217 -12.14 21.43 4.81
CA GLY A 217 -10.90 20.77 4.38
C GLY A 217 -10.03 20.34 5.55
N THR A 218 -8.87 19.81 5.23
CA THR A 218 -7.92 19.28 6.21
C THR A 218 -6.55 19.93 6.04
N VAL A 219 -5.89 20.27 7.15
CA VAL A 219 -4.53 20.80 7.11
C VAL A 219 -3.50 19.69 6.90
N ALA A 220 -2.61 19.90 5.94
CA ALA A 220 -1.47 19.05 5.65
C ALA A 220 -0.17 19.88 5.64
N CYS A 221 0.98 19.23 5.44
CA CYS A 221 2.24 19.95 5.42
C CYS A 221 3.33 19.25 4.59
N SER A 222 4.37 20.00 4.26
CA SER A 222 5.60 19.46 3.69
C SER A 222 6.54 18.91 4.78
N ARG A 223 7.51 18.08 4.40
CA ARG A 223 8.50 17.50 5.29
C ARG A 223 9.25 18.54 6.14
N ALA A 224 9.60 19.70 5.60
CA ALA A 224 10.29 20.75 6.34
C ALA A 224 9.51 21.26 7.56
N VAL A 225 8.19 21.15 7.55
CA VAL A 225 7.33 21.54 8.68
C VAL A 225 7.38 20.47 9.77
N THR A 226 7.37 19.20 9.42
CA THR A 226 7.48 18.09 10.39
C THR A 226 8.88 18.00 10.97
N ASP A 227 9.93 18.21 10.18
CA ASP A 227 11.30 18.25 10.65
C ASP A 227 11.53 19.38 11.66
N ASN A 228 10.80 20.51 11.54
CA ASN A 228 10.81 21.60 12.51
C ASN A 228 9.87 21.37 13.72
N GLY A 229 9.13 20.26 13.75
CA GLY A 229 8.18 19.95 14.83
C GLY A 229 6.95 20.86 14.89
N TRP A 230 6.60 21.57 13.80
CA TRP A 230 5.42 22.46 13.76
C TRP A 230 4.12 21.65 13.64
N LEU A 231 4.13 20.57 12.83
CA LEU A 231 3.01 19.62 12.73
C LEU A 231 3.53 18.18 12.84
N PRO A 232 2.66 17.23 13.23
CA PRO A 232 3.02 15.82 13.33
C PRO A 232 3.21 15.18 11.94
N VAL A 233 3.99 14.09 11.89
CA VAL A 233 4.40 13.41 10.64
C VAL A 233 3.21 12.79 9.89
N ASP A 234 2.12 12.46 10.57
CA ASP A 234 0.91 11.92 9.95
C ASP A 234 0.18 12.93 9.05
N ARG A 235 0.53 14.21 9.13
CA ARG A 235 0.07 15.28 8.22
C ARG A 235 1.03 15.60 7.07
N GLN A 236 2.15 14.87 6.98
CA GLN A 236 3.13 15.10 5.94
C GLN A 236 2.69 14.53 4.60
N VAL A 237 2.71 15.36 3.55
CA VAL A 237 2.55 14.96 2.14
C VAL A 237 3.93 14.90 1.47
N GLY A 238 4.16 13.86 0.68
CA GLY A 238 5.38 13.69 -0.10
C GLY A 238 5.89 12.25 -0.11
N GLN A 239 7.01 12.03 -0.78
CA GLN A 239 7.63 10.72 -0.98
C GLN A 239 7.89 9.94 0.33
N THR A 240 8.26 10.65 1.40
CA THR A 240 8.50 10.06 2.73
C THR A 240 7.32 10.24 3.70
N GLY A 241 6.24 10.86 3.24
CA GLY A 241 4.99 11.05 3.96
C GLY A 241 3.86 10.23 3.35
N LYS A 242 2.67 10.81 3.34
CA LYS A 242 1.49 10.21 2.70
C LYS A 242 1.36 10.70 1.27
N THR A 243 0.87 9.81 0.40
CA THR A 243 0.39 10.17 -0.93
C THR A 243 -1.08 10.50 -0.84
N VAL A 244 -1.49 11.63 -1.42
CA VAL A 244 -2.84 12.19 -1.34
C VAL A 244 -3.39 12.47 -2.73
N ARG A 245 -4.72 12.37 -2.87
CA ARG A 245 -5.45 12.65 -4.12
C ARG A 245 -6.70 13.48 -3.84
N PRO A 246 -6.55 14.72 -3.35
CA PRO A 246 -7.68 15.58 -3.08
C PRO A 246 -8.26 16.15 -4.37
N GLN A 247 -9.51 16.63 -4.31
CA GLN A 247 -10.11 17.39 -5.39
C GLN A 247 -9.49 18.79 -5.54
N VAL A 248 -9.05 19.37 -4.40
CA VAL A 248 -8.37 20.67 -4.36
C VAL A 248 -7.21 20.62 -3.39
N TYR A 249 -6.05 21.09 -3.81
CA TYR A 249 -4.85 21.18 -3.01
C TYR A 249 -4.30 22.60 -2.98
N PHE A 250 -4.37 23.25 -1.81
CA PHE A 250 -3.77 24.56 -1.58
C PHE A 250 -2.32 24.38 -1.09
N ALA A 251 -1.35 24.78 -1.89
CA ALA A 251 0.08 24.71 -1.56
C ALA A 251 0.58 26.08 -1.08
N ILE A 252 0.66 26.30 0.22
CA ILE A 252 0.98 27.59 0.83
C ILE A 252 2.39 27.57 1.41
N GLY A 253 3.29 28.41 0.91
CA GLY A 253 4.67 28.46 1.37
C GLY A 253 5.48 27.19 1.10
N ILE A 254 5.08 26.39 0.11
CA ILE A 254 5.73 25.15 -0.35
C ILE A 254 6.61 25.46 -1.56
N SER A 255 7.83 24.93 -1.58
CA SER A 255 8.81 25.18 -2.65
C SER A 255 8.57 24.40 -3.95
N GLY A 256 7.66 23.42 -3.94
CA GLY A 256 7.43 22.56 -5.10
C GLY A 256 8.55 21.55 -5.36
N ALA A 257 9.33 21.19 -4.33
CA ALA A 257 10.34 20.14 -4.46
C ALA A 257 9.70 18.84 -4.93
N ILE A 258 10.40 18.11 -5.81
CA ILE A 258 9.87 16.89 -6.46
C ILE A 258 9.47 15.82 -5.43
N GLN A 259 10.14 15.78 -4.27
CA GLN A 259 9.81 14.86 -3.17
C GLN A 259 8.45 15.17 -2.53
N HIS A 260 8.00 16.41 -2.58
CA HIS A 260 6.65 16.80 -2.14
C HIS A 260 5.62 16.51 -3.23
N VAL A 261 5.92 16.89 -4.46
CA VAL A 261 5.05 16.65 -5.63
C VAL A 261 4.80 15.17 -5.85
N ALA A 262 5.80 14.30 -5.60
CA ALA A 262 5.65 12.84 -5.66
C ALA A 262 4.64 12.25 -4.67
N GLY A 263 4.14 13.03 -3.72
CA GLY A 263 3.05 12.66 -2.82
C GLY A 263 1.69 13.24 -3.22
N MET A 264 1.61 13.88 -4.38
CA MET A 264 0.38 14.48 -4.92
C MET A 264 0.04 13.77 -6.23
N GLU A 265 -1.16 13.21 -6.33
CA GLU A 265 -1.65 12.55 -7.54
C GLU A 265 -2.96 13.20 -8.03
N GLU A 266 -3.17 13.22 -9.35
CA GLU A 266 -4.38 13.73 -9.99
C GLU A 266 -5.53 12.71 -9.98
#